data_1f26702a44aeacf91a4540ed40d89c15
#
_entry.id   1f26702a44aeacf91a4540ed40d89c15
#
_cell.length_a   1.000
_cell.length_b   1.000
_cell.length_c   1.000
_cell.angle_alpha   90.00
_cell.angle_beta   90.00
_cell.angle_gamma   90.00
#
_symmetry.space_group_name_H-M   'P 1'
#
loop_
_entity.id
_entity.type
_entity.pdbx_description
1 polymer ?
#
loop_
_entity_poly.entity_id
_entity_poly.type
_entity_poly.pdbx_seq_one_letter_code
_entity_poly.pdbx_strand_id
1 'polypeptide(L)'
;MKIIDAHLHFVPENPYFQEIAVRAEHKNTEEDLRAVYQKYGIVGGVVMGNRGVDPAAHSYPDFLKYCVGLDRDFLVSQDKKRSLDQVEANLKREDCVGIKLYPGYNKAYVTDEVYEPAYELAKAYNKPVAIHMGQTAGSRAYLKYSHPLTLDEAAVRHPDVTFVMCHFGNPWLMDASAVVEKNENVMTDLSGLLEGKINFPKLLEQQRGYFEALKTWISYCSQYEKFMFGTDWPLAN
;
A
#
# COMPACT_ATOMS: atom_id res chain seq x y z
N MET A 1 -7.80 -16.36 -15.88
CA MET A 1 -7.43 -14.92 -15.81
C MET A 1 -6.12 -14.85 -15.05
N LYS A 2 -5.17 -14.02 -15.48
CA LYS A 2 -3.94 -13.77 -14.70
C LYS A 2 -4.22 -12.62 -13.72
N ILE A 3 -3.89 -12.81 -12.45
CA ILE A 3 -4.10 -11.84 -11.38
C ILE A 3 -2.73 -11.33 -10.94
N ILE A 4 -2.64 -10.03 -10.66
CA ILE A 4 -1.47 -9.40 -10.00
C ILE A 4 -1.94 -8.93 -8.63
N ASP A 5 -1.18 -9.25 -7.60
CA ASP A 5 -1.37 -8.75 -6.24
C ASP A 5 -0.69 -7.38 -6.13
N ALA A 6 -1.49 -6.31 -6.13
CA ALA A 6 -0.96 -4.95 -6.14
C ALA A 6 -0.41 -4.49 -4.78
N HIS A 7 -0.61 -5.28 -3.70
CA HIS A 7 -0.21 -4.88 -2.36
C HIS A 7 0.03 -6.07 -1.45
N LEU A 8 1.27 -6.29 -1.07
CA LEU A 8 1.66 -7.26 -0.05
C LEU A 8 2.88 -6.78 0.75
N HIS A 9 3.13 -7.41 1.89
CA HIS A 9 4.34 -7.23 2.68
C HIS A 9 5.14 -8.54 2.69
N PHE A 10 6.34 -8.54 2.14
CA PHE A 10 7.21 -9.72 2.12
C PHE A 10 8.53 -9.43 2.81
N VAL A 11 8.56 -9.65 4.12
CA VAL A 11 9.71 -9.45 5.00
C VAL A 11 9.84 -10.67 5.93
N PRO A 12 10.24 -11.85 5.39
CA PRO A 12 10.29 -13.11 6.14
C PRO A 12 11.16 -13.07 7.40
N GLU A 13 12.19 -12.24 7.39
CA GLU A 13 13.12 -12.04 8.52
C GLU A 13 12.54 -11.20 9.66
N ASN A 14 11.42 -10.52 9.47
CA ASN A 14 10.85 -9.62 10.48
C ASN A 14 9.90 -10.38 11.42
N PRO A 15 10.18 -10.45 12.74
CA PRO A 15 9.34 -11.17 13.70
C PRO A 15 7.89 -10.68 13.75
N TYR A 16 7.66 -9.39 13.53
CA TYR A 16 6.31 -8.82 13.52
C TYR A 16 5.45 -9.44 12.41
N PHE A 17 5.97 -9.53 11.18
CA PHE A 17 5.25 -10.15 10.08
C PHE A 17 5.12 -11.66 10.23
N GLN A 18 6.05 -12.33 10.90
CA GLN A 18 5.91 -13.75 11.25
C GLN A 18 4.77 -13.98 12.23
N GLU A 19 4.65 -13.15 13.27
CA GLU A 19 3.56 -13.23 14.23
C GLU A 19 2.19 -13.01 13.57
N ILE A 20 2.09 -12.04 12.65
CA ILE A 20 0.87 -11.77 11.89
C ILE A 20 0.49 -12.99 11.02
N ALA A 21 1.44 -13.56 10.29
CA ALA A 21 1.21 -14.74 9.48
C ALA A 21 0.65 -15.91 10.29
N VAL A 22 1.19 -16.13 11.48
CA VAL A 22 0.67 -17.17 12.41
C VAL A 22 -0.78 -16.92 12.79
N ARG A 23 -1.19 -15.66 13.02
CA ARG A 23 -2.59 -15.30 13.30
C ARG A 23 -3.51 -15.57 12.10
N ALA A 24 -3.00 -15.47 10.90
CA ALA A 24 -3.69 -15.78 9.66
C ALA A 24 -3.56 -17.26 9.23
N GLU A 25 -2.99 -18.12 10.09
CA GLU A 25 -2.80 -19.56 9.88
C GLU A 25 -1.95 -19.91 8.65
N HIS A 26 -0.97 -19.10 8.31
CA HIS A 26 0.04 -19.40 7.28
C HIS A 26 1.45 -18.99 7.72
N LYS A 27 2.44 -19.16 6.86
CA LYS A 27 3.83 -18.78 7.11
C LYS A 27 4.21 -17.66 6.16
N ASN A 28 4.95 -16.67 6.64
CA ASN A 28 5.51 -15.63 5.79
C ASN A 28 6.82 -16.11 5.16
N THR A 29 6.71 -17.07 4.23
CA THR A 29 7.84 -17.65 3.48
C THR A 29 7.58 -17.59 1.98
N GLU A 30 8.63 -17.65 1.18
CA GLU A 30 8.50 -17.69 -0.29
C GLU A 30 7.71 -18.92 -0.74
N GLU A 31 7.95 -20.08 -0.12
CA GLU A 31 7.27 -21.33 -0.45
C GLU A 31 5.75 -21.23 -0.26
N ASP A 32 5.31 -20.72 0.91
CA ASP A 32 3.90 -20.55 1.20
C ASP A 32 3.26 -19.52 0.26
N LEU A 33 3.92 -18.38 0.01
CA LEU A 33 3.41 -17.35 -0.89
C LEU A 33 3.27 -17.89 -2.32
N ARG A 34 4.27 -18.63 -2.83
CA ARG A 34 4.20 -19.27 -4.15
C ARG A 34 3.04 -20.27 -4.22
N ALA A 35 2.84 -21.08 -3.18
CA ALA A 35 1.75 -22.05 -3.14
C ALA A 35 0.37 -21.37 -3.17
N VAL A 36 0.18 -20.28 -2.42
CA VAL A 36 -1.05 -19.47 -2.44
C VAL A 36 -1.26 -18.83 -3.80
N TYR A 37 -0.23 -18.22 -4.38
CA TYR A 37 -0.32 -17.59 -5.69
C TYR A 37 -0.68 -18.58 -6.79
N GLN A 38 -0.04 -19.75 -6.79
CA GLN A 38 -0.35 -20.82 -7.73
C GLN A 38 -1.80 -21.31 -7.59
N LYS A 39 -2.26 -21.51 -6.35
CA LYS A 39 -3.62 -21.95 -6.05
C LYS A 39 -4.69 -21.01 -6.61
N TYR A 40 -4.45 -19.70 -6.54
CA TYR A 40 -5.43 -18.68 -6.94
C TYR A 40 -5.17 -18.04 -8.31
N GLY A 41 -4.14 -18.49 -9.05
CA GLY A 41 -3.80 -17.95 -10.37
C GLY A 41 -3.20 -16.55 -10.32
N ILE A 42 -2.55 -16.19 -9.18
CA ILE A 42 -1.81 -14.95 -9.02
C ILE A 42 -0.41 -15.17 -9.65
N VAL A 43 -0.02 -14.31 -10.56
CA VAL A 43 1.21 -14.48 -11.36
C VAL A 43 2.37 -13.61 -10.90
N GLY A 44 2.11 -12.65 -10.00
CA GLY A 44 3.12 -11.75 -9.45
C GLY A 44 2.51 -10.80 -8.44
N GLY A 45 3.37 -10.10 -7.69
CA GLY A 45 2.92 -9.15 -6.68
C GLY A 45 3.83 -7.95 -6.51
N VAL A 46 3.31 -6.90 -5.86
CA VAL A 46 4.02 -5.66 -5.56
C VAL A 46 4.20 -5.52 -4.05
N VAL A 47 5.43 -5.68 -3.59
CA VAL A 47 5.80 -5.55 -2.19
C VAL A 47 5.80 -4.07 -1.79
N MET A 48 5.06 -3.72 -0.74
CA MET A 48 5.14 -2.42 -0.10
C MET A 48 6.38 -2.38 0.81
N GLY A 49 7.38 -1.57 0.45
CA GLY A 49 8.70 -1.60 1.07
C GLY A 49 8.68 -1.26 2.57
N ASN A 50 9.30 -2.14 3.37
CA ASN A 50 9.51 -1.98 4.81
C ASN A 50 11.00 -2.12 5.18
N ARG A 51 11.90 -1.81 4.25
CA ARG A 51 13.36 -2.01 4.37
C ARG A 51 14.16 -0.73 4.20
N GLY A 52 13.50 0.43 4.37
CA GLY A 52 14.12 1.73 4.13
C GLY A 52 14.44 2.02 2.68
N VAL A 53 15.39 2.93 2.42
CA VAL A 53 15.69 3.42 1.07
C VAL A 53 17.01 2.89 0.48
N ASP A 54 17.76 2.06 1.20
CA ASP A 54 19.00 1.45 0.67
C ASP A 54 18.66 0.44 -0.43
N PRO A 55 19.10 0.64 -1.68
CA PRO A 55 18.83 -0.31 -2.77
C PRO A 55 19.34 -1.74 -2.49
N ALA A 56 20.39 -1.90 -1.71
CA ALA A 56 20.93 -3.21 -1.34
C ALA A 56 20.00 -4.03 -0.43
N ALA A 57 19.09 -3.37 0.29
CA ALA A 57 18.11 -4.04 1.15
C ALA A 57 16.93 -4.65 0.35
N HIS A 58 16.75 -4.25 -0.91
CA HIS A 58 15.63 -4.68 -1.74
C HIS A 58 16.02 -5.82 -2.67
N SER A 59 15.93 -7.05 -2.13
CA SER A 59 16.06 -8.30 -2.87
C SER A 59 14.82 -9.14 -2.61
N TYR A 60 14.09 -9.48 -3.66
CA TYR A 60 12.83 -10.22 -3.62
C TYR A 60 12.83 -11.38 -4.61
N PRO A 61 11.98 -12.42 -4.41
CA PRO A 61 11.74 -13.44 -5.42
C PRO A 61 11.38 -12.86 -6.80
N ASP A 62 11.71 -13.57 -7.87
CA ASP A 62 11.57 -13.14 -9.27
C ASP A 62 10.15 -12.76 -9.71
N PHE A 63 9.14 -13.30 -9.05
CA PHE A 63 7.73 -12.99 -9.32
C PHE A 63 7.22 -11.74 -8.56
N LEU A 64 8.07 -11.11 -7.74
CA LEU A 64 7.73 -9.92 -6.98
C LEU A 64 8.44 -8.68 -7.53
N LYS A 65 7.71 -7.59 -7.58
CA LYS A 65 8.21 -6.22 -7.73
C LYS A 65 8.04 -5.50 -6.40
N TYR A 66 8.52 -4.26 -6.27
CA TYR A 66 8.37 -3.53 -5.03
C TYR A 66 8.19 -2.03 -5.23
N CYS A 67 7.58 -1.37 -4.24
CA CYS A 67 7.65 0.06 -4.03
C CYS A 67 8.68 0.36 -2.93
N VAL A 68 9.59 1.31 -3.15
CA VAL A 68 10.54 1.73 -2.11
C VAL A 68 9.80 2.50 -1.01
N GLY A 69 9.93 2.05 0.24
CA GLY A 69 9.23 2.65 1.38
C GLY A 69 9.99 3.85 1.95
N LEU A 70 9.31 5.00 2.05
CA LEU A 70 9.83 6.15 2.78
C LEU A 70 9.35 6.07 4.23
N ASP A 71 10.18 5.49 5.05
CA ASP A 71 9.93 5.32 6.48
C ASP A 71 10.37 6.54 7.32
N ARG A 72 10.31 6.39 8.63
CA ARG A 72 10.71 7.44 9.55
C ARG A 72 12.18 7.85 9.37
N ASP A 73 13.07 6.92 9.06
CA ASP A 73 14.49 7.20 8.93
C ASP A 73 14.76 8.10 7.74
N PHE A 74 14.01 7.93 6.63
CA PHE A 74 14.00 8.88 5.53
C PHE A 74 13.58 10.28 6.01
N LEU A 75 12.49 10.40 6.77
CA LEU A 75 11.94 11.69 7.21
C LEU A 75 12.87 12.46 8.15
N VAL A 76 13.59 11.76 9.02
CA VAL A 76 14.49 12.37 10.02
C VAL A 76 15.95 12.42 9.59
N SER A 77 16.28 11.90 8.41
CA SER A 77 17.63 11.87 7.86
C SER A 77 18.27 13.26 7.85
N GLN A 78 19.49 13.36 8.35
CA GLN A 78 20.27 14.60 8.27
C GLN A 78 20.90 14.79 6.88
N ASP A 79 21.12 13.72 6.13
CA ASP A 79 21.61 13.72 4.77
C ASP A 79 20.46 13.44 3.79
N LYS A 80 19.62 14.46 3.57
CA LYS A 80 18.47 14.38 2.65
C LYS A 80 18.91 14.05 1.23
N LYS A 81 20.05 14.64 0.79
CA LYS A 81 20.55 14.38 -0.55
C LYS A 81 20.85 12.89 -0.75
N ARG A 82 21.62 12.30 0.15
CA ARG A 82 21.94 10.85 0.09
C ARG A 82 20.67 9.99 0.10
N SER A 83 19.71 10.32 0.98
CA SER A 83 18.44 9.56 1.03
C SER A 83 17.67 9.64 -0.28
N LEU A 84 17.63 10.80 -0.94
CA LEU A 84 16.99 10.98 -2.24
C LEU A 84 17.76 10.28 -3.37
N ASP A 85 19.09 10.35 -3.37
CA ASP A 85 19.94 9.61 -4.33
C ASP A 85 19.68 8.08 -4.23
N GLN A 86 19.43 7.57 -3.04
CA GLN A 86 19.06 6.16 -2.81
C GLN A 86 17.63 5.84 -3.32
N VAL A 87 16.66 6.74 -3.09
CA VAL A 87 15.30 6.59 -3.67
C VAL A 87 15.39 6.55 -5.19
N GLU A 88 16.13 7.47 -5.79
CA GLU A 88 16.33 7.53 -7.24
C GLU A 88 17.02 6.25 -7.77
N ALA A 89 18.03 5.75 -7.05
CA ALA A 89 18.70 4.50 -7.41
C ALA A 89 17.75 3.29 -7.41
N ASN A 90 16.78 3.24 -6.47
CA ASN A 90 15.71 2.24 -6.52
C ASN A 90 14.81 2.45 -7.74
N LEU A 91 14.37 3.68 -8.01
CA LEU A 91 13.47 3.97 -9.14
C LEU A 91 14.09 3.66 -10.51
N LYS A 92 15.41 3.63 -10.63
CA LYS A 92 16.13 3.20 -11.85
C LYS A 92 16.05 1.68 -12.10
N ARG A 93 15.72 0.88 -11.10
CA ARG A 93 15.64 -0.59 -11.22
C ARG A 93 14.31 -0.99 -11.89
N GLU A 94 14.34 -2.06 -12.67
CA GLU A 94 13.15 -2.63 -13.32
C GLU A 94 12.18 -3.30 -12.35
N ASP A 95 12.68 -3.78 -11.21
CA ASP A 95 11.88 -4.43 -10.18
C ASP A 95 11.28 -3.44 -9.17
N CYS A 96 11.75 -2.19 -9.11
CA CYS A 96 11.12 -1.12 -8.36
C CYS A 96 10.03 -0.45 -9.19
N VAL A 97 8.78 -0.54 -8.78
CA VAL A 97 7.63 -0.06 -9.55
C VAL A 97 6.96 1.18 -8.95
N GLY A 98 7.44 1.70 -7.84
CA GLY A 98 6.86 2.89 -7.21
C GLY A 98 7.54 3.28 -5.90
N ILE A 99 6.91 4.25 -5.24
CA ILE A 99 7.27 4.71 -3.90
C ILE A 99 6.12 4.33 -2.95
N LYS A 100 6.42 4.00 -1.69
CA LYS A 100 5.42 3.75 -0.64
C LYS A 100 5.58 4.73 0.51
N LEU A 101 4.47 5.36 0.93
CA LEU A 101 4.40 6.25 2.08
C LEU A 101 3.54 5.67 3.20
N TYR A 102 3.89 6.02 4.44
CA TYR A 102 3.23 5.58 5.67
C TYR A 102 2.89 6.78 6.59
N PRO A 103 2.01 7.71 6.18
CA PRO A 103 1.82 9.00 6.85
C PRO A 103 1.42 8.87 8.32
N GLY A 104 0.48 7.99 8.68
CA GLY A 104 0.05 7.77 10.06
C GLY A 104 1.17 7.28 10.97
N TYR A 105 2.01 6.40 10.48
CA TYR A 105 3.16 5.86 11.21
C TYR A 105 4.31 6.87 11.31
N ASN A 106 4.54 7.61 10.25
CA ASN A 106 5.59 8.62 10.14
C ASN A 106 5.21 9.95 10.82
N LYS A 107 3.93 10.16 11.13
CA LYS A 107 3.37 11.38 11.72
C LYS A 107 3.62 12.62 10.85
N ALA A 108 3.46 12.45 9.54
CA ALA A 108 3.61 13.49 8.54
C ALA A 108 2.43 13.43 7.56
N TYR A 109 1.91 14.57 7.16
CA TYR A 109 0.91 14.63 6.10
C TYR A 109 1.57 14.35 4.74
N VAL A 110 0.81 13.79 3.83
CA VAL A 110 1.26 13.57 2.44
C VAL A 110 1.57 14.88 1.71
N THR A 111 1.12 16.01 2.23
CA THR A 111 1.38 17.36 1.73
C THR A 111 2.55 18.06 2.40
N ASP A 112 3.26 17.42 3.32
CA ASP A 112 4.42 18.00 3.98
C ASP A 112 5.60 18.07 3.02
N GLU A 113 6.36 19.19 3.06
CA GLU A 113 7.49 19.50 2.17
C GLU A 113 8.55 18.38 2.07
N VAL A 114 8.65 17.53 3.10
CA VAL A 114 9.61 16.42 3.11
C VAL A 114 9.35 15.40 2.00
N TYR A 115 8.13 15.31 1.47
CA TYR A 115 7.76 14.39 0.40
C TYR A 115 7.85 15.00 -1.00
N GLU A 116 7.90 16.33 -1.13
CA GLU A 116 7.95 17.01 -2.44
C GLU A 116 9.04 16.47 -3.37
N PRO A 117 10.31 16.28 -2.92
CA PRO A 117 11.35 15.74 -3.80
C PRO A 117 11.05 14.30 -4.27
N ALA A 118 10.33 13.50 -3.45
CA ALA A 118 9.94 12.16 -3.83
C ALA A 118 8.83 12.17 -4.90
N TYR A 119 7.91 13.12 -4.86
CA TYR A 119 6.90 13.30 -5.90
C TYR A 119 7.53 13.74 -7.24
N GLU A 120 8.51 14.62 -7.21
CA GLU A 120 9.27 14.98 -8.41
C GLU A 120 10.02 13.78 -9.02
N LEU A 121 10.61 12.92 -8.19
CA LEU A 121 11.21 11.66 -8.66
C LEU A 121 10.15 10.70 -9.23
N ALA A 122 9.01 10.52 -8.55
CA ALA A 122 7.91 9.68 -9.03
C ALA A 122 7.44 10.13 -10.42
N LYS A 123 7.24 11.44 -10.61
CA LYS A 123 6.91 12.06 -11.88
C LYS A 123 8.00 11.81 -12.94
N ALA A 124 9.27 12.08 -12.62
CA ALA A 124 10.39 11.93 -13.54
C ALA A 124 10.57 10.50 -14.06
N TYR A 125 10.29 9.49 -13.20
CA TYR A 125 10.38 8.07 -13.55
C TYR A 125 9.05 7.47 -13.99
N ASN A 126 7.96 8.25 -14.04
CA ASN A 126 6.60 7.81 -14.35
C ASN A 126 6.20 6.60 -13.50
N LYS A 127 6.42 6.69 -12.18
CA LYS A 127 6.13 5.63 -11.21
C LYS A 127 5.15 6.13 -10.15
N PRO A 128 4.15 5.32 -9.74
CA PRO A 128 3.15 5.74 -8.77
C PRO A 128 3.72 5.90 -7.36
N VAL A 129 2.97 6.64 -6.56
CA VAL A 129 3.17 6.76 -5.11
C VAL A 129 2.02 6.08 -4.39
N ALA A 130 2.27 4.91 -3.82
CA ALA A 130 1.33 4.19 -2.99
C ALA A 130 1.35 4.74 -1.56
N ILE A 131 0.19 5.05 -1.01
CA ILE A 131 0.08 5.72 0.29
C ILE A 131 -0.83 4.89 1.20
N HIS A 132 -0.31 4.49 2.36
CA HIS A 132 -1.12 3.87 3.40
C HIS A 132 -2.19 4.85 3.89
N MET A 133 -3.45 4.58 3.58
CA MET A 133 -4.59 5.36 4.01
C MET A 133 -5.55 4.50 4.84
N GLY A 134 -6.30 5.14 5.71
CA GLY A 134 -7.22 4.40 6.57
C GLY A 134 -6.66 4.08 7.94
N GLN A 135 -7.14 2.99 8.51
CA GLN A 135 -6.75 2.54 9.84
C GLN A 135 -5.29 2.12 9.89
N THR A 136 -4.63 2.41 11.00
CA THR A 136 -3.24 2.02 11.26
C THR A 136 -3.20 0.90 12.30
N ALA A 137 -2.39 -0.13 12.07
CA ALA A 137 -2.24 -1.26 12.99
C ALA A 137 -1.50 -0.91 14.29
N GLY A 138 -0.68 0.14 14.28
CA GLY A 138 0.14 0.52 15.42
C GLY A 138 -0.54 1.50 16.37
N SER A 139 -0.62 1.18 17.66
CA SER A 139 -1.20 2.06 18.70
C SER A 139 -0.49 3.42 18.86
N ARG A 140 0.71 3.58 18.28
CA ARG A 140 1.49 4.83 18.32
C ARG A 140 1.38 5.65 17.03
N ALA A 141 0.66 5.15 16.02
CA ALA A 141 0.37 5.86 14.79
C ALA A 141 -0.83 6.82 14.98
N TYR A 142 -0.92 7.84 14.13
CA TYR A 142 -2.00 8.82 14.21
C TYR A 142 -2.90 8.72 12.97
N LEU A 143 -4.15 8.40 13.17
CA LEU A 143 -5.16 8.26 12.12
C LEU A 143 -5.34 9.53 11.29
N LYS A 144 -5.20 10.71 11.89
CA LYS A 144 -5.39 11.99 11.19
C LYS A 144 -4.49 12.18 9.97
N TYR A 145 -3.29 11.56 9.97
CA TYR A 145 -2.37 11.65 8.84
C TYR A 145 -2.70 10.65 7.72
N SER A 146 -3.49 9.60 8.04
CA SER A 146 -3.92 8.56 7.09
C SER A 146 -5.37 8.72 6.64
N HIS A 147 -6.00 9.85 6.94
CA HIS A 147 -7.38 10.11 6.51
C HIS A 147 -7.42 10.37 5.00
N PRO A 148 -8.33 9.75 4.23
CA PRO A 148 -8.38 9.86 2.76
C PRO A 148 -8.38 11.29 2.22
N LEU A 149 -9.05 12.23 2.87
CA LEU A 149 -9.10 13.63 2.44
C LEU A 149 -7.73 14.33 2.42
N THR A 150 -6.73 13.81 3.14
CA THR A 150 -5.37 14.37 3.07
C THR A 150 -4.72 14.09 1.71
N LEU A 151 -5.12 13.01 1.04
CA LEU A 151 -4.64 12.67 -0.29
C LEU A 151 -5.26 13.57 -1.38
N ASP A 152 -6.48 14.06 -1.19
CA ASP A 152 -7.13 14.95 -2.14
C ASP A 152 -6.27 16.18 -2.45
N GLU A 153 -5.72 16.81 -1.42
CA GLU A 153 -4.86 17.97 -1.57
C GLU A 153 -3.55 17.65 -2.31
N ALA A 154 -2.92 16.52 -2.00
CA ALA A 154 -1.71 16.09 -2.70
C ALA A 154 -2.00 15.77 -4.19
N ALA A 155 -3.11 15.12 -4.49
CA ALA A 155 -3.51 14.81 -5.86
C ALA A 155 -3.75 16.07 -6.71
N VAL A 156 -4.37 17.11 -6.12
CA VAL A 156 -4.59 18.38 -6.80
C VAL A 156 -3.29 19.16 -7.03
N ARG A 157 -2.37 19.13 -6.06
CA ARG A 157 -1.05 19.81 -6.19
C ARG A 157 -0.13 19.14 -7.20
N HIS A 158 -0.25 17.82 -7.38
CA HIS A 158 0.62 17.00 -8.23
C HIS A 158 -0.18 16.21 -9.28
N PRO A 159 -0.81 16.89 -10.26
CA PRO A 159 -1.67 16.23 -11.25
C PRO A 159 -0.91 15.26 -12.17
N ASP A 160 0.40 15.40 -12.27
CA ASP A 160 1.28 14.54 -13.09
C ASP A 160 1.82 13.32 -12.30
N VAL A 161 1.45 13.16 -11.03
CA VAL A 161 1.83 12.02 -10.19
C VAL A 161 0.62 11.10 -10.02
N THR A 162 0.78 9.82 -10.33
CA THR A 162 -0.25 8.82 -10.00
C THR A 162 -0.13 8.42 -8.54
N PHE A 163 -1.19 8.60 -7.79
CA PHE A 163 -1.30 8.16 -6.40
C PHE A 163 -2.13 6.87 -6.30
N VAL A 164 -1.72 5.99 -5.39
CA VAL A 164 -2.48 4.79 -5.03
C VAL A 164 -2.89 4.89 -3.57
N MET A 165 -4.18 5.08 -3.33
CA MET A 165 -4.77 5.01 -1.99
C MET A 165 -4.84 3.55 -1.56
N CYS A 166 -3.97 3.12 -0.65
CA CYS A 166 -4.02 1.75 -0.14
C CYS A 166 -5.25 1.54 0.75
N HIS A 167 -5.78 0.30 0.75
CA HIS A 167 -6.87 -0.17 1.61
C HIS A 167 -8.20 0.57 1.40
N PHE A 168 -8.38 1.23 0.26
CA PHE A 168 -9.56 2.07 -0.03
C PHE A 168 -9.90 3.00 1.14
N GLY A 169 -8.88 3.49 1.85
CA GLY A 169 -9.02 4.38 3.01
C GLY A 169 -9.87 3.85 4.17
N ASN A 170 -10.08 2.52 4.25
CA ASN A 170 -10.91 1.85 5.25
C ASN A 170 -10.56 2.32 6.68
N PRO A 171 -11.54 2.73 7.54
CA PRO A 171 -12.99 2.61 7.38
C PRO A 171 -13.69 3.84 6.76
N TRP A 172 -12.99 4.88 6.31
CA TRP A 172 -13.58 6.11 5.74
C TRP A 172 -13.96 5.94 4.26
N LEU A 173 -14.76 4.91 3.96
CA LEU A 173 -15.10 4.51 2.60
C LEU A 173 -15.79 5.63 1.80
N MET A 174 -16.64 6.43 2.45
CA MET A 174 -17.32 7.54 1.81
C MET A 174 -16.36 8.64 1.36
N ASP A 175 -15.44 9.05 2.24
CA ASP A 175 -14.44 10.07 1.90
C ASP A 175 -13.44 9.54 0.88
N ALA A 176 -13.03 8.28 1.02
CA ALA A 176 -12.16 7.61 0.06
C ALA A 176 -12.77 7.57 -1.34
N SER A 177 -14.06 7.23 -1.43
CA SER A 177 -14.77 7.17 -2.72
C SER A 177 -14.84 8.53 -3.40
N ALA A 178 -15.08 9.60 -2.64
CA ALA A 178 -15.10 10.97 -3.16
C ALA A 178 -13.73 11.39 -3.72
N VAL A 179 -12.64 11.01 -3.03
CA VAL A 179 -11.27 11.31 -3.48
C VAL A 179 -10.92 10.54 -4.75
N VAL A 180 -11.26 9.25 -4.82
CA VAL A 180 -10.99 8.39 -6.00
C VAL A 180 -11.84 8.83 -7.20
N GLU A 181 -13.10 9.15 -6.99
CA GLU A 181 -14.01 9.59 -8.06
C GLU A 181 -13.58 10.92 -8.67
N LYS A 182 -13.26 11.90 -7.82
CA LYS A 182 -12.93 13.26 -8.23
C LYS A 182 -11.59 13.37 -8.94
N ASN A 183 -10.54 12.65 -8.48
CA ASN A 183 -9.17 12.86 -8.94
C ASN A 183 -8.78 11.81 -9.99
N GLU A 184 -8.51 12.24 -11.22
CA GLU A 184 -8.12 11.33 -12.33
C GLU A 184 -6.82 10.56 -12.03
N ASN A 185 -5.91 11.17 -11.27
CA ASN A 185 -4.61 10.62 -10.91
C ASN A 185 -4.61 9.79 -9.62
N VAL A 186 -5.78 9.47 -9.04
CA VAL A 186 -5.90 8.63 -7.85
C VAL A 186 -6.50 7.27 -8.21
N MET A 187 -5.73 6.22 -7.94
CA MET A 187 -6.16 4.82 -7.96
C MET A 187 -6.31 4.32 -6.52
N THR A 188 -6.84 3.11 -6.32
CA THR A 188 -6.92 2.50 -5.00
C THR A 188 -6.75 0.99 -5.06
N ASP A 189 -6.31 0.39 -3.96
CA ASP A 189 -6.33 -1.06 -3.79
C ASP A 189 -7.33 -1.49 -2.70
N LEU A 190 -7.78 -2.74 -2.79
CA LEU A 190 -8.72 -3.37 -1.87
C LEU A 190 -8.01 -4.32 -0.90
N SER A 191 -6.73 -4.09 -0.64
CA SER A 191 -5.94 -4.87 0.31
C SER A 191 -6.29 -4.54 1.77
N GLY A 192 -5.97 -5.42 2.71
CA GLY A 192 -6.07 -5.14 4.14
C GLY A 192 -7.48 -4.80 4.67
N LEU A 193 -8.53 -5.15 3.92
CA LEU A 193 -9.91 -4.95 4.35
C LEU A 193 -10.36 -5.98 5.39
N LEU A 194 -9.67 -7.11 5.45
CA LEU A 194 -9.88 -8.21 6.39
C LEU A 194 -8.53 -8.66 6.93
N GLU A 195 -8.49 -9.10 8.19
CA GLU A 195 -7.26 -9.53 8.86
C GLU A 195 -7.46 -10.85 9.60
N GLY A 196 -6.36 -11.60 9.75
CA GLY A 196 -6.32 -12.84 10.52
C GLY A 196 -7.00 -14.01 9.84
N LYS A 197 -7.48 -14.96 10.64
CA LYS A 197 -8.22 -16.13 10.16
C LYS A 197 -9.63 -15.74 9.76
N ILE A 198 -9.95 -15.88 8.48
CA ILE A 198 -11.24 -15.50 7.93
C ILE A 198 -12.18 -16.71 7.89
N ASN A 199 -13.32 -16.61 8.59
CA ASN A 199 -14.48 -17.46 8.38
C ASN A 199 -15.53 -16.66 7.60
N PHE A 200 -15.49 -16.73 6.29
CA PHE A 200 -16.27 -15.88 5.40
C PHE A 200 -17.78 -15.93 5.64
N PRO A 201 -18.44 -17.10 5.80
CA PRO A 201 -19.87 -17.15 6.11
C PRO A 201 -20.25 -16.42 7.40
N LYS A 202 -19.48 -16.64 8.47
CA LYS A 202 -19.70 -15.98 9.77
C LYS A 202 -19.46 -14.48 9.67
N LEU A 203 -18.42 -14.09 8.94
CA LEU A 203 -18.07 -12.68 8.75
C LEU A 203 -19.15 -11.93 7.94
N LEU A 204 -19.69 -12.52 6.87
CA LEU A 204 -20.80 -11.97 6.11
C LEU A 204 -22.05 -11.76 6.97
N GLU A 205 -22.34 -12.67 7.89
CA GLU A 205 -23.46 -12.52 8.81
C GLU A 205 -23.22 -11.36 9.79
N GLN A 206 -22.04 -11.33 10.42
CA GLN A 206 -21.71 -10.37 11.48
C GLN A 206 -21.44 -8.96 10.96
N GLN A 207 -20.89 -8.84 9.76
CA GLN A 207 -20.44 -7.56 9.17
C GLN A 207 -21.17 -7.23 7.87
N ARG A 208 -22.42 -7.68 7.70
CA ARG A 208 -23.23 -7.41 6.51
C ARG A 208 -23.23 -5.92 6.14
N GLY A 209 -23.41 -5.04 7.10
CA GLY A 209 -23.44 -3.59 6.88
C GLY A 209 -22.11 -3.06 6.30
N TYR A 210 -20.97 -3.61 6.71
CA TYR A 210 -19.68 -3.24 6.16
C TYR A 210 -19.53 -3.66 4.68
N PHE A 211 -19.93 -4.88 4.33
CA PHE A 211 -19.90 -5.34 2.94
C PHE A 211 -20.86 -4.57 2.04
N GLU A 212 -22.05 -4.21 2.54
CA GLU A 212 -22.98 -3.36 1.80
C GLU A 212 -22.42 -1.93 1.63
N ALA A 213 -21.72 -1.39 2.64
CA ALA A 213 -21.04 -0.10 2.53
C ALA A 213 -19.94 -0.15 1.48
N LEU A 214 -19.09 -1.19 1.48
CA LEU A 214 -18.05 -1.38 0.44
C LEU A 214 -18.67 -1.39 -0.97
N LYS A 215 -19.70 -2.20 -1.20
CA LYS A 215 -20.40 -2.26 -2.48
C LYS A 215 -20.97 -0.91 -2.89
N THR A 216 -21.58 -0.20 -1.95
CA THR A 216 -22.16 1.13 -2.20
C THR A 216 -21.09 2.11 -2.65
N TRP A 217 -20.00 2.22 -1.93
CA TRP A 217 -18.99 3.25 -2.19
C TRP A 217 -18.06 2.91 -3.36
N ILE A 218 -17.81 1.63 -3.63
CA ILE A 218 -17.16 1.19 -4.88
C ILE A 218 -18.07 1.53 -6.09
N SER A 219 -19.36 1.24 -5.98
CA SER A 219 -20.32 1.56 -7.05
C SER A 219 -20.52 3.06 -7.26
N TYR A 220 -20.40 3.87 -6.20
CA TYR A 220 -20.45 5.32 -6.29
C TYR A 220 -19.34 5.87 -7.18
N CYS A 221 -18.11 5.35 -7.08
CA CYS A 221 -17.01 5.79 -7.94
C CYS A 221 -17.28 5.50 -9.43
N SER A 222 -18.00 4.43 -9.77
CA SER A 222 -18.30 4.00 -11.16
C SER A 222 -17.08 3.84 -12.08
N GLN A 223 -15.85 3.88 -11.55
CA GLN A 223 -14.56 3.82 -12.26
C GLN A 223 -13.79 2.59 -11.77
N TYR A 224 -14.34 1.38 -12.10
CA TYR A 224 -13.83 0.11 -11.57
C TYR A 224 -12.37 -0.17 -11.97
N GLU A 225 -11.90 0.42 -13.06
CA GLU A 225 -10.52 0.36 -13.55
C GLU A 225 -9.51 1.02 -12.60
N LYS A 226 -9.97 1.85 -11.67
CA LYS A 226 -9.14 2.45 -10.63
C LYS A 226 -8.91 1.55 -9.42
N PHE A 227 -9.64 0.42 -9.33
CA PHE A 227 -9.57 -0.50 -8.19
C PHE A 227 -8.66 -1.67 -8.49
N MET A 228 -7.67 -1.91 -7.64
CA MET A 228 -6.73 -3.00 -7.76
C MET A 228 -6.99 -4.07 -6.71
N PHE A 229 -6.76 -5.32 -7.07
CA PHE A 229 -6.70 -6.42 -6.12
C PHE A 229 -5.39 -6.37 -5.35
N GLY A 230 -5.44 -6.57 -4.03
CA GLY A 230 -4.29 -6.71 -3.15
C GLY A 230 -4.62 -7.62 -1.98
N THR A 231 -3.67 -8.44 -1.55
CA THR A 231 -3.86 -9.36 -0.42
C THR A 231 -3.52 -8.74 0.92
N ASP A 232 -2.62 -7.76 0.93
CA ASP A 232 -1.94 -7.30 2.14
C ASP A 232 -1.26 -8.45 2.92
N TRP A 233 -0.77 -9.47 2.17
CA TRP A 233 -0.01 -10.57 2.77
C TRP A 233 1.06 -10.03 3.73
N PRO A 234 1.24 -10.61 4.92
CA PRO A 234 0.65 -11.84 5.43
C PRO A 234 -0.53 -11.64 6.40
N LEU A 235 -1.33 -10.57 6.26
CA LEU A 235 -2.32 -10.14 7.25
C LEU A 235 -3.57 -11.02 7.29
N ALA A 236 -3.98 -11.64 6.17
CA ALA A 236 -5.17 -12.50 6.10
C ALA A 236 -4.87 -13.85 5.41
N ASN A 237 -5.68 -14.87 5.66
CA ASN A 237 -5.61 -16.19 5.03
C ASN A 237 -6.52 -16.31 3.81
#